data_b5fe9ad5aaf4c3ca49bea3fb4a7fa021
#
_entry.id   b5fe9ad5aaf4c3ca49bea3fb4a7fa021
#
_cell.length_a   1.000
_cell.length_b   1.000
_cell.length_c   1.000
_cell.angle_alpha   90.00
_cell.angle_beta   90.00
_cell.angle_gamma   90.00
#
_symmetry.space_group_name_H-M   'P 1'
#
loop_
_entity.id
_entity.type
_entity.pdbx_description
1 polymer ?
#
loop_
_entity_poly.entity_id
_entity_poly.type
_entity_poly.pdbx_seq_one_letter_code
_entity_poly.pdbx_strand_id
1 'polypeptide(L)'
;CAHVSYYWQSASGHLELLNAARPVDDWLADPATPPELRERLQLSQTLRDYASRELALPDNASYRRYADLKRPAAVWNVVATRELSLELKGWCHPVVGCVGYRGYFERSEADALARQLQAEGWETYVYAVPAYSTLGKLPGRWFADPLLNTFIRGSDVDLARLIFHELSHQVAYAEDDTVFNESYATAVERIGSAQWLRGSAREALAMEADKQDRRRDDF
;
A
#
# COMPACT_ATOMS: atom_id res chain seq x y z
N CYS A 1 -5.82 28.76 -1.59
CA CYS A 1 -5.94 28.02 -2.88
C CYS A 1 -5.13 26.71 -2.89
N ALA A 2 -3.92 26.63 -2.30
CA ALA A 2 -3.09 25.42 -2.33
C ALA A 2 -3.75 24.17 -1.67
N HIS A 3 -4.52 24.34 -0.61
CA HIS A 3 -5.23 23.23 0.04
C HIS A 3 -6.35 22.65 -0.84
N VAL A 4 -7.11 23.48 -1.54
CA VAL A 4 -8.20 23.04 -2.42
C VAL A 4 -7.65 22.23 -3.60
N SER A 5 -6.57 22.70 -4.23
CA SER A 5 -5.90 21.98 -5.32
C SER A 5 -5.38 20.61 -4.87
N TYR A 6 -4.80 20.54 -3.67
CA TYR A 6 -4.32 19.28 -3.11
C TYR A 6 -5.45 18.26 -2.90
N TYR A 7 -6.54 18.65 -2.26
CA TYR A 7 -7.67 17.74 -2.06
C TYR A 7 -8.37 17.35 -3.36
N TRP A 8 -8.39 18.26 -4.35
CA TRP A 8 -8.92 17.95 -5.68
C TRP A 8 -8.08 16.88 -6.37
N GLN A 9 -6.74 17.00 -6.42
CA GLN A 9 -5.88 15.98 -7.01
C GLN A 9 -5.97 14.66 -6.25
N SER A 10 -6.10 14.70 -4.92
CA SER A 10 -6.26 13.50 -4.11
C SER A 10 -7.58 12.76 -4.42
N ALA A 11 -8.68 13.49 -4.55
CA ALA A 11 -9.98 12.93 -4.89
C ALA A 11 -10.01 12.42 -6.35
N SER A 12 -9.56 13.22 -7.31
CA SER A 12 -9.56 12.83 -8.73
C SER A 12 -8.64 11.65 -9.01
N GLY A 13 -7.42 11.64 -8.44
CA GLY A 13 -6.49 10.52 -8.60
C GLY A 13 -6.99 9.23 -7.96
N HIS A 14 -7.65 9.33 -6.80
CA HIS A 14 -8.31 8.17 -6.18
C HIS A 14 -9.46 7.63 -7.05
N LEU A 15 -10.32 8.50 -7.58
CA LEU A 15 -11.41 8.11 -8.47
C LEU A 15 -10.89 7.48 -9.77
N GLU A 16 -9.82 8.01 -10.35
CA GLU A 16 -9.18 7.44 -11.53
C GLU A 16 -8.67 6.02 -11.26
N LEU A 17 -7.99 5.80 -10.13
CA LEU A 17 -7.50 4.51 -9.69
C LEU A 17 -8.67 3.51 -9.53
N LEU A 18 -9.75 3.90 -8.87
CA LEU A 18 -10.92 3.05 -8.68
C LEU A 18 -11.65 2.73 -9.99
N ASN A 19 -11.74 3.70 -10.92
CA ASN A 19 -12.34 3.50 -12.23
C ASN A 19 -11.52 2.56 -13.14
N ALA A 20 -10.19 2.55 -12.99
CA ALA A 20 -9.31 1.64 -13.70
C ALA A 20 -9.42 0.19 -13.19
N ALA A 21 -9.98 -0.02 -12.00
CA ALA A 21 -10.02 -1.33 -11.35
C ALA A 21 -11.18 -2.19 -11.87
N ARG A 22 -10.86 -3.38 -12.42
CA ARG A 22 -11.81 -4.41 -12.84
C ARG A 22 -11.78 -5.59 -11.86
N PRO A 23 -12.89 -6.36 -11.69
CA PRO A 23 -12.89 -7.59 -10.92
C PRO A 23 -11.78 -8.54 -11.35
N VAL A 24 -11.13 -9.21 -10.40
CA VAL A 24 -10.08 -10.21 -10.72
C VAL A 24 -10.66 -11.35 -11.55
N ASP A 25 -11.88 -11.77 -11.29
CA ASP A 25 -12.55 -12.84 -12.04
C ASP A 25 -12.69 -12.48 -13.52
N ASP A 26 -12.94 -11.22 -13.85
CA ASP A 26 -13.03 -10.75 -15.25
C ASP A 26 -11.66 -10.84 -15.95
N TRP A 27 -10.57 -10.54 -15.23
CA TRP A 27 -9.21 -10.72 -15.74
C TRP A 27 -8.87 -12.19 -15.95
N LEU A 28 -9.25 -13.05 -15.01
CA LEU A 28 -9.00 -14.50 -15.09
C LEU A 28 -9.80 -15.17 -16.22
N ALA A 29 -10.99 -14.67 -16.53
CA ALA A 29 -11.82 -15.14 -17.63
C ALA A 29 -11.38 -14.64 -19.01
N ASP A 30 -10.66 -13.50 -19.06
CA ASP A 30 -10.22 -12.88 -20.30
C ASP A 30 -9.02 -13.62 -20.90
N PRO A 31 -9.14 -14.25 -22.11
CA PRO A 31 -8.04 -14.96 -22.75
C PRO A 31 -6.86 -14.04 -23.11
N ALA A 32 -7.07 -12.73 -23.23
CA ALA A 32 -6.03 -11.74 -23.52
C ALA A 32 -5.17 -11.40 -22.29
N THR A 33 -5.55 -11.85 -21.09
CA THR A 33 -4.75 -11.62 -19.89
C THR A 33 -3.42 -12.39 -19.97
N PRO A 34 -2.26 -11.70 -19.87
CA PRO A 34 -0.97 -12.34 -19.92
C PRO A 34 -0.83 -13.47 -18.87
N PRO A 35 -0.20 -14.61 -19.21
CA PRO A 35 -0.08 -15.75 -18.31
C PRO A 35 0.54 -15.38 -16.95
N GLU A 36 1.61 -14.60 -16.94
CA GLU A 36 2.26 -14.13 -15.71
C GLU A 36 1.32 -13.31 -14.81
N LEU A 37 0.53 -12.42 -15.40
CA LEU A 37 -0.46 -11.64 -14.63
C LEU A 37 -1.56 -12.55 -14.08
N ARG A 38 -2.00 -13.53 -14.88
CA ARG A 38 -3.01 -14.52 -14.46
C ARG A 38 -2.55 -15.30 -13.21
N GLU A 39 -1.31 -15.79 -13.21
CA GLU A 39 -0.73 -16.50 -12.07
C GLU A 39 -0.67 -15.60 -10.83
N ARG A 40 -0.24 -14.34 -11.00
CA ARG A 40 -0.19 -13.37 -9.89
C ARG A 40 -1.56 -13.05 -9.32
N LEU A 41 -2.57 -12.90 -10.19
CA LEU A 41 -3.95 -12.66 -9.77
C LEU A 41 -4.52 -13.90 -9.03
N GLN A 42 -4.27 -15.11 -9.50
CA GLN A 42 -4.69 -16.34 -8.81
C GLN A 42 -4.03 -16.44 -7.43
N LEU A 43 -2.72 -16.19 -7.33
CA LEU A 43 -2.03 -16.17 -6.05
C LEU A 43 -2.62 -15.12 -5.10
N SER A 44 -2.89 -13.91 -5.60
CA SER A 44 -3.46 -12.85 -4.78
C SER A 44 -4.82 -13.23 -4.18
N GLN A 45 -5.67 -13.95 -4.93
CA GLN A 45 -6.95 -14.43 -4.42
C GLN A 45 -6.76 -15.55 -3.38
N THR A 46 -5.81 -16.45 -3.60
CA THR A 46 -5.44 -17.47 -2.60
C THR A 46 -4.98 -16.83 -1.29
N LEU A 47 -4.12 -15.80 -1.38
CA LEU A 47 -3.66 -15.04 -0.21
C LEU A 47 -4.78 -14.28 0.48
N ARG A 48 -5.68 -13.68 -0.32
CA ARG A 48 -6.83 -12.95 0.19
C ARG A 48 -7.80 -13.87 0.96
N ASP A 49 -8.03 -15.09 0.45
CA ASP A 49 -8.86 -16.09 1.11
C ASP A 49 -8.18 -16.62 2.37
N TYR A 50 -6.86 -16.86 2.33
CA TYR A 50 -6.07 -17.24 3.49
C TYR A 50 -6.16 -16.17 4.59
N ALA A 51 -5.99 -14.89 4.23
CA ALA A 51 -6.09 -13.78 5.16
C ALA A 51 -7.40 -13.80 5.98
N SER A 52 -8.53 -14.10 5.34
CA SER A 52 -9.82 -14.14 6.02
C SER A 52 -10.03 -15.43 6.82
N ARG A 53 -9.63 -16.57 6.27
CA ARG A 53 -9.91 -17.87 6.92
C ARG A 53 -8.96 -18.21 8.05
N GLU A 54 -7.67 -17.93 7.86
CA GLU A 54 -6.60 -18.35 8.76
C GLU A 54 -6.09 -17.25 9.68
N LEU A 55 -6.16 -15.99 9.24
CA LEU A 55 -5.68 -14.83 9.99
C LEU A 55 -6.81 -13.99 10.58
N ALA A 56 -8.07 -14.37 10.38
CA ALA A 56 -9.26 -13.64 10.83
C ALA A 56 -9.29 -12.16 10.37
N LEU A 57 -8.61 -11.83 9.25
CA LEU A 57 -8.66 -10.50 8.66
C LEU A 57 -9.99 -10.30 7.91
N PRO A 58 -10.46 -9.04 7.70
CA PRO A 58 -11.79 -8.78 7.19
C PRO A 58 -12.07 -9.44 5.83
N ASP A 59 -13.20 -10.13 5.71
CA ASP A 59 -13.68 -10.65 4.43
C ASP A 59 -14.56 -9.60 3.74
N ASN A 60 -13.92 -8.76 2.93
CA ASN A 60 -14.58 -7.69 2.20
C ASN A 60 -14.07 -7.59 0.75
N ALA A 61 -14.42 -6.54 0.03
CA ALA A 61 -14.08 -6.36 -1.38
C ALA A 61 -12.64 -5.87 -1.64
N SER A 62 -11.84 -5.54 -0.60
CA SER A 62 -10.45 -5.13 -0.78
C SER A 62 -9.63 -6.25 -1.42
N TYR A 63 -8.80 -5.89 -2.41
CA TYR A 63 -7.94 -6.80 -3.19
C TYR A 63 -8.67 -7.87 -4.01
N ARG A 64 -9.99 -7.65 -4.30
CA ARG A 64 -10.78 -8.45 -5.23
C ARG A 64 -10.88 -7.84 -6.62
N ARG A 65 -10.29 -6.66 -6.84
CA ARG A 65 -10.19 -5.98 -8.14
C ARG A 65 -8.73 -5.70 -8.45
N TYR A 66 -8.39 -5.52 -9.73
CA TYR A 66 -7.04 -5.17 -10.18
C TYR A 66 -7.09 -3.98 -11.13
N ALA A 67 -6.18 -3.02 -10.94
CA ALA A 67 -5.96 -1.89 -11.83
C ALA A 67 -4.52 -1.86 -12.35
N ASP A 68 -4.36 -1.74 -13.67
CA ASP A 68 -3.08 -1.41 -14.29
C ASP A 68 -3.01 0.10 -14.53
N LEU A 69 -2.28 0.79 -13.67
CA LEU A 69 -2.15 2.25 -13.68
C LEU A 69 -1.23 2.77 -14.79
N LYS A 70 -0.53 1.88 -15.52
CA LYS A 70 0.45 2.23 -16.56
C LYS A 70 1.57 3.15 -16.07
N ARG A 71 1.84 3.16 -14.77
CA ARG A 71 2.86 3.97 -14.12
C ARG A 71 3.54 3.17 -13.00
N PRO A 72 4.79 3.55 -12.59
CA PRO A 72 5.60 2.76 -11.66
C PRO A 72 5.22 2.97 -10.18
N ALA A 73 4.36 3.91 -9.87
CA ALA A 73 3.94 4.23 -8.50
C ALA A 73 2.42 4.42 -8.42
N ALA A 74 1.81 3.98 -7.33
CA ALA A 74 0.44 4.34 -7.00
C ALA A 74 0.35 5.82 -6.62
N VAL A 75 1.27 6.26 -5.76
CA VAL A 75 1.38 7.63 -5.23
C VAL A 75 2.86 7.98 -5.10
N TRP A 76 3.17 9.27 -5.16
CA TRP A 76 4.48 9.84 -4.89
C TRP A 76 4.43 10.58 -3.56
N ASN A 77 5.16 10.11 -2.55
CA ASN A 77 5.24 10.77 -1.27
C ASN A 77 6.40 11.75 -1.22
N VAL A 78 6.15 12.91 -0.62
CA VAL A 78 7.15 13.91 -0.26
C VAL A 78 7.31 13.91 1.24
N VAL A 79 8.52 13.69 1.72
CA VAL A 79 8.91 13.92 3.11
C VAL A 79 9.85 15.11 3.18
N ALA A 80 9.85 15.80 4.31
CA ALA A 80 10.74 16.95 4.53
C ALA A 80 11.21 16.98 5.98
N THR A 81 12.47 17.36 6.20
CA THR A 81 13.06 17.52 7.51
C THR A 81 13.94 18.76 7.56
N ARG A 82 14.31 19.25 8.74
CA ARG A 82 15.34 20.26 8.88
C ARG A 82 16.72 19.63 8.79
N GLU A 83 17.69 20.40 8.36
CA GLU A 83 19.10 19.98 8.34
C GLU A 83 19.50 19.38 9.69
N LEU A 84 20.16 18.23 9.67
CA LEU A 84 20.62 17.48 10.84
C LEU A 84 19.49 17.05 11.81
N SER A 85 18.25 16.95 11.33
CA SER A 85 17.11 16.48 12.13
C SER A 85 16.51 15.21 11.52
N LEU A 86 16.02 14.31 12.37
CA LEU A 86 15.20 13.15 11.97
C LEU A 86 13.70 13.42 12.15
N GLU A 87 13.34 14.60 12.66
CA GLU A 87 11.96 14.98 12.85
C GLU A 87 11.34 15.40 11.50
N LEU A 88 10.35 14.65 11.05
CA LEU A 88 9.66 14.92 9.81
C LEU A 88 8.68 16.09 9.96
N LYS A 89 8.57 16.89 8.90
CA LYS A 89 7.50 17.88 8.78
C LYS A 89 6.14 17.18 8.78
N GLY A 90 5.28 17.59 9.72
CA GLY A 90 3.91 17.07 9.80
C GLY A 90 2.95 17.79 8.83
N TRP A 91 2.02 17.03 8.24
CA TRP A 91 0.85 17.54 7.52
C TRP A 91 -0.40 16.94 8.13
N CYS A 92 -1.33 17.82 8.55
CA CYS A 92 -2.57 17.38 9.18
C CYS A 92 -3.73 17.40 8.19
N HIS A 93 -4.50 16.32 8.17
CA HIS A 93 -5.64 16.08 7.29
C HIS A 93 -6.89 15.76 8.12
N PRO A 94 -8.10 16.17 7.68
CA PRO A 94 -9.32 16.00 8.47
C PRO A 94 -9.71 14.55 8.76
N VAL A 95 -9.24 13.58 7.94
CA VAL A 95 -9.69 12.17 8.04
C VAL A 95 -8.61 11.25 8.60
N VAL A 96 -7.35 11.50 8.25
CA VAL A 96 -6.23 10.61 8.60
C VAL A 96 -5.34 11.16 9.72
N GLY A 97 -5.68 12.35 10.24
CA GLY A 97 -4.86 13.01 11.25
C GLY A 97 -3.57 13.61 10.68
N CYS A 98 -2.53 13.74 11.50
CA CYS A 98 -1.25 14.31 11.12
C CYS A 98 -0.27 13.20 10.74
N VAL A 99 0.33 13.33 9.54
CA VAL A 99 1.31 12.37 9.00
C VAL A 99 2.59 13.08 8.58
N GLY A 100 3.71 12.37 8.58
CA GLY A 100 5.04 12.90 8.23
C GLY A 100 5.32 12.96 6.72
N TYR A 101 4.32 12.80 5.87
CA TYR A 101 4.46 12.85 4.41
C TYR A 101 3.27 13.52 3.74
N ARG A 102 3.45 13.87 2.46
CA ARG A 102 2.36 14.36 1.61
C ARG A 102 2.36 13.64 0.27
N GLY A 103 1.25 12.97 -0.06
CA GLY A 103 1.10 12.11 -1.24
C GLY A 103 0.52 12.85 -2.45
N TYR A 104 1.03 12.52 -3.64
CA TYR A 104 0.56 13.03 -4.92
C TYR A 104 0.42 11.88 -5.92
N PHE A 105 -0.64 11.90 -6.73
CA PHE A 105 -0.81 10.93 -7.80
C PHE A 105 0.11 11.22 -9.00
N GLU A 106 0.50 12.49 -9.19
CA GLU A 106 1.42 12.93 -10.23
C GLU A 106 2.80 13.29 -9.65
N ARG A 107 3.86 12.71 -10.21
CA ARG A 107 5.24 12.96 -9.77
C ARG A 107 5.63 14.43 -9.90
N SER A 108 5.20 15.11 -10.97
CA SER A 108 5.50 16.52 -11.22
C SER A 108 4.98 17.44 -10.11
N GLU A 109 3.84 17.09 -9.50
CA GLU A 109 3.27 17.85 -8.37
C GLU A 109 4.05 17.58 -7.07
N ALA A 110 4.48 16.33 -6.83
CA ALA A 110 5.38 15.99 -5.73
C ALA A 110 6.71 16.74 -5.84
N ASP A 111 7.33 16.73 -7.04
CA ASP A 111 8.57 17.45 -7.30
C ASP A 111 8.41 18.98 -7.15
N ALA A 112 7.24 19.53 -7.49
CA ALA A 112 6.96 20.96 -7.30
C ALA A 112 6.90 21.32 -5.81
N LEU A 113 6.22 20.51 -4.99
CA LEU A 113 6.23 20.71 -3.53
C LEU A 113 7.63 20.57 -2.96
N ALA A 114 8.40 19.59 -3.39
CA ALA A 114 9.77 19.39 -2.91
C ALA A 114 10.65 20.62 -3.19
N ARG A 115 10.61 21.18 -4.42
CA ARG A 115 11.33 22.41 -4.76
C ARG A 115 10.90 23.61 -3.92
N GLN A 116 9.59 23.75 -3.66
CA GLN A 116 9.09 24.84 -2.80
C GLN A 116 9.68 24.70 -1.38
N LEU A 117 9.63 23.52 -0.80
CA LEU A 117 10.15 23.27 0.55
C LEU A 117 11.67 23.47 0.63
N GLN A 118 12.41 23.06 -0.41
CA GLN A 118 13.85 23.31 -0.51
C GLN A 118 14.17 24.83 -0.51
N ALA A 119 13.37 25.64 -1.22
CA ALA A 119 13.51 27.08 -1.18
C ALA A 119 13.19 27.70 0.21
N GLU A 120 12.42 27.01 1.03
CA GLU A 120 12.10 27.36 2.43
C GLU A 120 13.15 26.80 3.43
N GLY A 121 14.23 26.17 2.94
CA GLY A 121 15.32 25.61 3.77
C GLY A 121 14.99 24.25 4.40
N TRP A 122 14.14 23.42 3.77
CA TRP A 122 13.92 22.03 4.13
C TRP A 122 14.76 21.11 3.27
N GLU A 123 15.28 20.04 3.84
CA GLU A 123 15.73 18.89 3.08
C GLU A 123 14.51 18.04 2.70
N THR A 124 14.45 17.56 1.46
CA THR A 124 13.27 16.84 0.95
C THR A 124 13.67 15.56 0.22
N TYR A 125 12.80 14.57 0.34
CA TYR A 125 12.90 13.33 -0.44
C TYR A 125 11.56 12.97 -1.07
N VAL A 126 11.57 12.64 -2.37
CA VAL A 126 10.39 12.20 -3.12
C VAL A 126 10.57 10.73 -3.46
N TYR A 127 9.63 9.88 -3.05
CA TYR A 127 9.71 8.45 -3.30
C TYR A 127 8.40 7.87 -3.80
N ALA A 128 8.54 6.79 -4.57
CA ALA A 128 7.41 6.03 -5.11
C ALA A 128 6.81 5.14 -4.03
N VAL A 129 5.48 5.18 -3.89
CA VAL A 129 4.72 4.28 -3.02
C VAL A 129 3.97 3.28 -3.91
N PRO A 130 4.19 1.97 -3.74
CA PRO A 130 3.60 0.97 -4.61
C PRO A 130 2.12 0.70 -4.32
N ALA A 131 1.66 0.91 -3.09
CA ALA A 131 0.29 0.69 -2.68
C ALA A 131 -0.38 1.99 -2.24
N TYR A 132 -1.69 2.02 -2.35
CA TYR A 132 -2.54 3.08 -1.81
C TYR A 132 -3.73 2.42 -1.13
N SER A 133 -3.94 2.74 0.14
CA SER A 133 -5.04 2.18 0.91
C SER A 133 -5.93 3.27 1.51
N THR A 134 -7.22 3.01 1.53
CA THR A 134 -8.22 3.85 2.22
C THR A 134 -8.49 3.37 3.64
N LEU A 135 -7.75 2.37 4.10
CA LEU A 135 -7.92 1.72 5.42
C LEU A 135 -9.35 1.16 5.63
N GLY A 136 -10.08 0.89 4.54
CA GLY A 136 -11.47 0.45 4.60
C GLY A 136 -12.45 1.50 5.17
N LYS A 137 -12.02 2.76 5.35
CA LYS A 137 -12.84 3.84 5.94
C LYS A 137 -13.97 4.32 5.01
N LEU A 138 -13.83 4.12 3.70
CA LEU A 138 -14.86 4.50 2.74
C LEU A 138 -15.87 3.36 2.56
N PRO A 139 -17.18 3.62 2.69
CA PRO A 139 -18.21 2.60 2.61
C PRO A 139 -18.42 2.10 1.18
N GLY A 140 -18.72 0.80 1.05
CA GLY A 140 -19.14 0.18 -0.20
C GLY A 140 -18.02 -0.51 -0.98
N ARG A 141 -18.42 -1.50 -1.79
CA ARG A 141 -17.50 -2.35 -2.58
C ARG A 141 -16.69 -1.57 -3.62
N TRP A 142 -17.22 -0.45 -4.09
CA TRP A 142 -16.57 0.36 -5.11
C TRP A 142 -15.32 1.08 -4.58
N PHE A 143 -15.34 1.49 -3.30
CA PHE A 143 -14.20 2.16 -2.64
C PHE A 143 -13.18 1.19 -2.05
N ALA A 144 -13.39 -0.12 -2.20
CA ALA A 144 -12.45 -1.11 -1.72
C ALA A 144 -11.13 -1.05 -2.49
N ASP A 145 -10.02 -1.14 -1.77
CA ASP A 145 -8.66 -1.01 -2.31
C ASP A 145 -8.36 -2.12 -3.33
N PRO A 146 -7.94 -1.79 -4.56
CA PRO A 146 -7.61 -2.77 -5.58
C PRO A 146 -6.15 -3.27 -5.47
N LEU A 147 -5.88 -4.41 -6.08
CA LEU A 147 -4.54 -4.82 -6.49
C LEU A 147 -4.05 -3.87 -7.58
N LEU A 148 -2.74 -3.55 -7.57
CA LEU A 148 -2.14 -2.63 -8.55
C LEU A 148 -0.94 -3.28 -9.26
N ASN A 149 -0.70 -2.85 -10.51
CA ASN A 149 0.49 -3.25 -11.27
C ASN A 149 1.81 -2.89 -10.58
N THR A 150 1.78 -1.93 -9.68
CA THR A 150 2.94 -1.39 -8.96
C THR A 150 3.51 -2.33 -7.90
N PHE A 151 2.72 -3.32 -7.43
CA PHE A 151 3.19 -4.29 -6.42
C PHE A 151 2.85 -5.76 -6.74
N ILE A 152 1.89 -6.04 -7.61
CA ILE A 152 1.45 -7.42 -7.85
C ILE A 152 2.56 -8.33 -8.38
N ARG A 153 3.59 -7.76 -9.02
CA ARG A 153 4.73 -8.48 -9.61
C ARG A 153 5.90 -8.71 -8.64
N GLY A 154 5.78 -8.28 -7.39
CA GLY A 154 6.75 -8.57 -6.34
C GLY A 154 6.88 -10.07 -6.06
N SER A 155 7.74 -10.47 -5.12
CA SER A 155 7.84 -11.86 -4.71
C SER A 155 6.51 -12.35 -4.09
N ASP A 156 6.32 -13.66 -3.97
CA ASP A 156 5.13 -14.24 -3.31
C ASP A 156 5.02 -13.76 -1.87
N VAL A 157 6.16 -13.63 -1.20
CA VAL A 157 6.24 -13.15 0.19
C VAL A 157 5.86 -11.68 0.29
N ASP A 158 6.39 -10.84 -0.62
CA ASP A 158 6.09 -9.41 -0.62
C ASP A 158 4.58 -9.16 -0.87
N LEU A 159 3.99 -9.93 -1.80
CA LEU A 159 2.56 -9.84 -2.07
C LEU A 159 1.71 -10.29 -0.87
N ALA A 160 2.10 -11.38 -0.21
CA ALA A 160 1.42 -11.86 1.00
C ALA A 160 1.50 -10.82 2.12
N ARG A 161 2.70 -10.32 2.39
CA ARG A 161 2.94 -9.30 3.41
C ARG A 161 2.12 -8.05 3.16
N LEU A 162 2.15 -7.51 1.95
CA LEU A 162 1.40 -6.32 1.60
C LEU A 162 -0.11 -6.52 1.85
N ILE A 163 -0.69 -7.62 1.36
CA ILE A 163 -2.12 -7.88 1.54
C ILE A 163 -2.48 -8.01 3.04
N PHE A 164 -1.67 -8.72 3.81
CA PHE A 164 -1.94 -8.92 5.25
C PHE A 164 -1.76 -7.62 6.04
N HIS A 165 -0.73 -6.84 5.72
CA HIS A 165 -0.45 -5.53 6.30
C HIS A 165 -1.64 -4.59 6.13
N GLU A 166 -2.04 -4.35 4.89
CA GLU A 166 -3.10 -3.40 4.57
C GLU A 166 -4.48 -3.83 5.12
N LEU A 167 -4.77 -5.13 5.11
CA LEU A 167 -6.00 -5.65 5.72
C LEU A 167 -5.98 -5.51 7.25
N SER A 168 -4.83 -5.58 7.89
CA SER A 168 -4.71 -5.43 9.33
C SER A 168 -5.09 -4.04 9.83
N HIS A 169 -4.81 -2.99 9.06
CA HIS A 169 -5.25 -1.62 9.35
C HIS A 169 -6.78 -1.48 9.41
N GLN A 170 -7.51 -2.39 8.78
CA GLN A 170 -8.98 -2.42 8.85
C GLN A 170 -9.50 -3.11 10.13
N VAL A 171 -8.63 -3.82 10.87
CA VAL A 171 -8.97 -4.45 12.15
C VAL A 171 -8.69 -3.52 13.31
N ALA A 172 -7.49 -2.92 13.32
CA ALA A 172 -7.08 -2.01 14.39
C ALA A 172 -6.34 -0.80 13.80
N TYR A 173 -6.84 0.38 14.16
CA TYR A 173 -6.25 1.65 13.76
C TYR A 173 -6.44 2.67 14.88
N ALA A 174 -5.36 3.13 15.47
CA ALA A 174 -5.34 4.21 16.46
C ALA A 174 -5.16 5.55 15.75
N GLU A 175 -6.06 6.50 16.00
CA GLU A 175 -5.97 7.84 15.44
C GLU A 175 -4.73 8.55 15.99
N ASP A 176 -3.98 9.23 15.12
CA ASP A 176 -2.74 9.96 15.45
C ASP A 176 -1.59 9.11 16.03
N ASP A 177 -1.68 7.78 16.00
CA ASP A 177 -0.60 6.89 16.43
C ASP A 177 -0.08 6.02 15.27
N THR A 178 0.71 6.63 14.40
CA THR A 178 1.33 5.94 13.26
C THR A 178 2.27 4.81 13.73
N VAL A 179 2.96 4.99 14.85
CA VAL A 179 3.89 3.97 15.38
C VAL A 179 3.14 2.71 15.77
N PHE A 180 2.04 2.83 16.48
CA PHE A 180 1.18 1.70 16.80
C PHE A 180 0.63 1.04 15.53
N ASN A 181 0.06 1.82 14.61
CA ASN A 181 -0.60 1.33 13.41
C ASN A 181 0.36 0.50 12.54
N GLU A 182 1.55 1.02 12.26
CA GLU A 182 2.56 0.34 11.45
C GLU A 182 3.19 -0.85 12.19
N SER A 183 3.40 -0.75 13.50
CA SER A 183 3.92 -1.86 14.31
C SER A 183 2.96 -3.03 14.34
N TYR A 184 1.66 -2.76 14.52
CA TYR A 184 0.61 -3.77 14.48
C TYR A 184 0.54 -4.44 13.10
N ALA A 185 0.50 -3.66 12.03
CA ALA A 185 0.45 -4.18 10.66
C ALA A 185 1.70 -4.99 10.33
N THR A 186 2.89 -4.53 10.73
CA THR A 186 4.15 -5.26 10.58
C THR A 186 4.14 -6.59 11.34
N ALA A 187 3.59 -6.64 12.54
CA ALA A 187 3.47 -7.89 13.29
C ALA A 187 2.54 -8.89 12.57
N VAL A 188 1.39 -8.42 12.08
CA VAL A 188 0.43 -9.26 11.34
C VAL A 188 1.03 -9.76 10.03
N GLU A 189 1.70 -8.91 9.24
CA GLU A 189 2.35 -9.32 7.99
C GLU A 189 3.42 -10.38 8.20
N ARG A 190 4.28 -10.22 9.21
CA ARG A 190 5.37 -11.16 9.53
C ARG A 190 4.84 -12.50 10.03
N ILE A 191 3.96 -12.49 11.01
CA ILE A 191 3.36 -13.71 11.58
C ILE A 191 2.52 -14.43 10.52
N GLY A 192 1.65 -13.70 9.83
CA GLY A 192 0.77 -14.25 8.81
C GLY A 192 1.52 -14.84 7.62
N SER A 193 2.54 -14.14 7.10
CA SER A 193 3.35 -14.66 6.00
C SER A 193 4.17 -15.88 6.41
N ALA A 194 4.76 -15.89 7.61
CA ALA A 194 5.47 -17.05 8.13
C ALA A 194 4.55 -18.26 8.32
N GLN A 195 3.31 -18.06 8.79
CA GLN A 195 2.32 -19.12 8.93
C GLN A 195 1.89 -19.67 7.55
N TRP A 196 1.62 -18.78 6.58
CA TRP A 196 1.25 -19.15 5.22
C TRP A 196 2.35 -19.97 4.52
N LEU A 197 3.62 -19.56 4.67
CA LEU A 197 4.77 -20.24 4.08
C LEU A 197 4.92 -21.68 4.63
N ARG A 198 4.79 -21.86 5.93
CA ARG A 198 4.84 -23.19 6.56
C ARG A 198 3.71 -24.10 6.06
N GLY A 199 2.49 -23.59 5.99
CA GLY A 199 1.32 -24.33 5.53
C GLY A 199 1.33 -24.66 4.04
N SER A 200 2.13 -23.96 3.23
CA SER A 200 2.21 -24.13 1.77
C SER A 200 3.41 -24.96 1.28
N ALA A 201 4.17 -25.58 2.18
CA ALA A 201 5.42 -26.32 1.87
C ALA A 201 6.48 -25.49 1.11
N ARG A 202 6.53 -24.17 1.35
CA ARG A 202 7.47 -23.23 0.71
C ARG A 202 8.63 -22.88 1.65
N GLU A 203 9.27 -23.88 2.23
CA GLU A 203 10.33 -23.70 3.24
C GLU A 203 11.49 -22.81 2.79
N ALA A 204 11.91 -22.92 1.53
CA ALA A 204 12.99 -22.08 1.00
C ALA A 204 12.63 -20.58 1.03
N LEU A 205 11.38 -20.23 0.71
CA LEU A 205 10.87 -18.86 0.81
C LEU A 205 10.72 -18.40 2.27
N ALA A 206 10.40 -19.32 3.18
CA ALA A 206 10.34 -19.00 4.62
C ALA A 206 11.72 -18.62 5.18
N MET A 207 12.77 -19.33 4.76
CA MET A 207 14.15 -18.99 5.15
C MET A 207 14.60 -17.62 4.62
N GLU A 208 14.26 -17.30 3.36
CA GLU A 208 14.59 -15.99 2.79
C GLU A 208 13.82 -14.86 3.46
N ALA A 209 12.54 -15.07 3.77
CA ALA A 209 11.71 -14.12 4.51
C ALA A 209 12.28 -13.83 5.91
N ASP A 210 12.69 -14.86 6.65
CA ASP A 210 13.32 -14.73 7.98
C ASP A 210 14.65 -13.97 7.89
N LYS A 211 15.45 -14.22 6.86
CA LYS A 211 16.69 -13.48 6.63
C LYS A 211 16.46 -11.99 6.32
N GLN A 212 15.41 -11.69 5.56
CA GLN A 212 15.04 -10.29 5.29
C GLN A 212 14.56 -9.58 6.55
N ASP A 213 13.77 -10.26 7.41
CA ASP A 213 13.31 -9.70 8.68
C ASP A 213 14.47 -9.39 9.61
N ARG A 214 15.41 -10.31 9.79
CA ARG A 214 16.63 -10.06 10.60
C ARG A 214 17.40 -8.85 10.09
N ARG A 215 17.58 -8.69 8.78
CA ARG A 215 18.26 -7.51 8.21
C ARG A 215 17.53 -6.20 8.48
N ARG A 216 16.18 -6.21 8.56
CA ARG A 216 15.40 -5.02 8.93
C ARG A 216 15.51 -4.70 10.42
N ASP A 217 15.63 -5.71 11.27
CA ASP A 217 15.74 -5.55 12.72
C ASP A 217 17.15 -5.08 13.15
N ASP A 218 18.17 -5.25 12.28
CA ASP A 218 19.55 -4.81 12.51
C ASP A 218 19.79 -3.31 12.19
N PHE A 219 18.79 -2.58 11.66
CA PHE A 219 18.82 -1.15 11.36
C PHE A 219 17.87 -0.35 12.25
#